data_080ee5e364e1c3c575ac8c310ff89c74
#
_entry.id   080ee5e364e1c3c575ac8c310ff89c74
#
_cell.length_a   1.000
_cell.length_b   1.000
_cell.length_c   1.000
_cell.angle_alpha   90.00
_cell.angle_beta   90.00
_cell.angle_gamma   90.00
#
_symmetry.space_group_name_H-M   'P 1'
#
loop_
_entity.id
_entity.type
_entity.pdbx_description
1 polymer ?
#
loop_
_entity_poly.entity_id
_entity_poly.type
_entity_poly.pdbx_seq_one_letter_code
_entity_poly.pdbx_strand_id
1 'polypeptide(L)'
;IGKTTVIRQFCQKFYSIPIYDVNMGITDVQRLVLCIQAPVKANVKELYINILEHFFVPFRPTDPESKLRHQALHLMRKFSTKMLIIDEIHNILSGTARQQLEVMNTLKYLSNELQLNIVGVGTKEAALVLHTDAQLASRFGVIDLPKWNLDEDFLRLLLSYKKLLPLKY
;
A
#
# COMPACT_ATOMS: atom_id res chain seq x y z
N ILE A 1 13.30 5.22 -9.27
CA ILE A 1 12.54 6.40 -9.68
C ILE A 1 11.25 5.90 -10.32
N GLY A 2 10.08 6.52 -10.00
CA GLY A 2 8.80 6.18 -10.63
C GLY A 2 7.90 5.17 -9.86
N LYS A 3 8.38 4.51 -8.79
CA LYS A 3 7.60 3.54 -8.00
C LYS A 3 6.25 4.10 -7.54
N THR A 4 6.26 5.22 -6.85
CA THR A 4 5.04 5.86 -6.33
C THR A 4 4.09 6.30 -7.45
N THR A 5 4.62 6.71 -8.62
CA THR A 5 3.79 7.08 -9.78
C THR A 5 3.04 5.86 -10.34
N VAL A 6 3.74 4.74 -10.52
CA VAL A 6 3.13 3.48 -10.98
C VAL A 6 2.04 3.03 -10.03
N ILE A 7 2.31 3.07 -8.72
CA ILE A 7 1.33 2.70 -7.70
C ILE A 7 0.11 3.61 -7.74
N ARG A 8 0.31 4.93 -7.80
CA ARG A 8 -0.80 5.88 -7.86
C ARG A 8 -1.70 5.62 -9.07
N GLN A 9 -1.12 5.40 -10.24
CA GLN A 9 -1.89 5.07 -11.45
C GLN A 9 -2.65 3.75 -11.29
N PHE A 10 -2.01 2.74 -10.71
CA PHE A 10 -2.66 1.47 -10.43
C PHE A 10 -3.82 1.64 -9.43
N CYS A 11 -3.59 2.32 -8.32
CA CYS A 11 -4.63 2.58 -7.31
C CYS A 11 -5.79 3.38 -7.88
N GLN A 12 -5.54 4.42 -8.68
CA GLN A 12 -6.59 5.21 -9.33
C GLN A 12 -7.49 4.36 -10.22
N LYS A 13 -6.91 3.37 -10.93
CA LYS A 13 -7.68 2.46 -11.79
C LYS A 13 -8.64 1.55 -11.01
N PHE A 14 -8.34 1.25 -9.75
CA PHE A 14 -9.11 0.34 -8.89
C PHE A 14 -9.62 1.00 -7.61
N TYR A 15 -9.69 2.34 -7.58
CA TYR A 15 -9.98 3.10 -6.38
C TYR A 15 -11.35 2.78 -5.78
N SER A 16 -12.38 2.72 -6.61
CA SER A 16 -13.73 2.36 -6.17
C SER A 16 -14.52 1.75 -7.31
N ILE A 17 -15.20 0.66 -7.03
CA ILE A 17 -16.09 0.02 -7.99
C ILE A 17 -17.50 0.10 -7.41
N PRO A 18 -18.42 0.82 -8.05
CA PRO A 18 -19.81 0.86 -7.61
C PRO A 18 -20.47 -0.51 -7.84
N ILE A 19 -21.24 -0.96 -6.86
CA ILE A 19 -22.11 -2.12 -6.99
C ILE A 19 -23.48 -1.61 -7.40
N TYR A 20 -23.98 -2.10 -8.51
CA TYR A 20 -25.31 -1.76 -9.02
C TYR A 20 -26.29 -2.87 -8.68
N ASP A 21 -27.39 -2.53 -8.04
CA ASP A 21 -28.59 -3.35 -8.01
C ASP A 21 -29.48 -2.96 -9.17
N VAL A 22 -30.07 -3.94 -9.85
CA VAL A 22 -30.90 -3.72 -11.06
C VAL A 22 -32.13 -2.85 -10.78
N ASN A 23 -32.62 -2.85 -9.53
CA ASN A 23 -33.84 -2.15 -9.14
C ASN A 23 -33.61 -0.89 -8.30
N MET A 24 -32.45 -0.77 -7.63
CA MET A 24 -32.15 0.32 -6.68
C MET A 24 -31.02 1.26 -7.11
N GLY A 25 -30.36 1.01 -8.23
CA GLY A 25 -29.20 1.79 -8.65
C GLY A 25 -27.92 1.44 -7.87
N ILE A 26 -27.07 2.43 -7.55
CA ILE A 26 -25.84 2.21 -6.79
C ILE A 26 -26.21 1.90 -5.33
N THR A 27 -25.97 0.68 -4.89
CA THR A 27 -26.30 0.23 -3.51
C THR A 27 -25.08 0.21 -2.60
N ASP A 28 -23.87 0.03 -3.14
CA ASP A 28 -22.65 -0.05 -2.35
C ASP A 28 -21.42 0.33 -3.21
N VAL A 29 -20.26 0.45 -2.56
CA VAL A 29 -18.99 0.76 -3.20
C VAL A 29 -17.93 -0.21 -2.69
N GLN A 30 -17.25 -0.90 -3.60
CA GLN A 30 -16.08 -1.71 -3.29
C GLN A 30 -14.81 -0.88 -3.42
N ARG A 31 -13.88 -1.08 -2.50
CA ARG A 31 -12.50 -0.56 -2.56
C ARG A 31 -11.53 -1.73 -2.58
N LEU A 32 -11.36 -2.32 -3.74
CA LEU A 32 -10.56 -3.53 -3.91
C LEU A 32 -9.09 -3.34 -3.58
N VAL A 33 -8.56 -2.15 -3.85
CA VAL A 33 -7.16 -1.80 -3.62
C VAL A 33 -7.08 -0.64 -2.62
N LEU A 34 -6.36 -0.87 -1.55
CA LEU A 34 -6.03 0.13 -0.54
C LEU A 34 -4.56 0.46 -0.67
N CYS A 35 -4.22 1.75 -0.79
CA CYS A 35 -2.84 2.20 -0.87
C CYS A 35 -2.55 3.14 0.30
N ILE A 36 -1.67 2.72 1.18
CA ILE A 36 -1.24 3.49 2.34
C ILE A 36 0.27 3.73 2.31
N GLN A 37 0.72 4.71 3.05
CA GLN A 37 2.14 4.89 3.35
C GLN A 37 2.51 4.10 4.61
N ALA A 38 3.69 3.49 4.63
CA ALA A 38 4.20 2.85 5.83
C ALA A 38 4.35 3.89 6.97
N PRO A 39 4.11 3.52 8.23
CA PRO A 39 4.45 4.36 9.36
C PRO A 39 5.91 4.81 9.32
N VAL A 40 6.21 6.01 9.80
CA VAL A 40 7.60 6.56 9.81
C VAL A 40 8.57 5.67 10.61
N LYS A 41 8.06 4.99 11.61
CA LYS A 41 8.76 3.94 12.38
C LYS A 41 7.87 2.73 12.49
N ALA A 42 8.46 1.55 12.72
CA ALA A 42 7.68 0.34 12.95
C ALA A 42 6.72 0.51 14.14
N ASN A 43 5.45 0.69 13.86
CA ASN A 43 4.40 0.93 14.84
C ASN A 43 3.06 0.36 14.33
N VAL A 44 2.56 -0.64 15.04
CA VAL A 44 1.30 -1.32 14.69
C VAL A 44 0.10 -0.39 14.78
N LYS A 45 0.05 0.44 15.81
CA LYS A 45 -1.05 1.39 15.99
C LYS A 45 -1.13 2.41 14.85
N GLU A 46 0.01 2.97 14.44
CA GLU A 46 0.09 3.89 13.29
C GLU A 46 -0.32 3.20 11.98
N LEU A 47 0.03 1.92 11.80
CA LEU A 47 -0.41 1.16 10.63
C LEU A 47 -1.95 1.12 10.53
N TYR A 48 -2.64 0.84 11.64
CA TYR A 48 -4.11 0.86 11.66
C TYR A 48 -4.67 2.26 11.45
N ILE A 49 -4.03 3.30 11.99
CA ILE A 49 -4.40 4.70 11.77
C ILE A 49 -4.34 5.04 10.29
N ASN A 50 -3.23 4.72 9.61
CA ASN A 50 -3.05 4.99 8.17
C ASN A 50 -4.12 4.27 7.31
N ILE A 51 -4.53 3.06 7.72
CA ILE A 51 -5.64 2.35 7.09
C ILE A 51 -6.97 3.10 7.29
N LEU A 52 -7.26 3.54 8.52
CA LEU A 52 -8.50 4.24 8.85
C LEU A 52 -8.60 5.60 8.16
N GLU A 53 -7.50 6.36 8.10
CA GLU A 53 -7.42 7.63 7.38
C GLU A 53 -7.79 7.48 5.90
N HIS A 54 -7.35 6.40 5.27
CA HIS A 54 -7.70 6.14 3.87
C HIS A 54 -9.20 5.94 3.64
N PHE A 55 -9.92 5.43 4.64
CA PHE A 55 -11.37 5.28 4.55
C PHE A 55 -12.15 6.56 4.89
N PHE A 56 -11.47 7.63 5.32
CA PHE A 56 -12.07 8.90 5.77
C PHE A 56 -13.11 8.73 6.88
N VAL A 57 -12.91 7.75 7.75
CA VAL A 57 -13.81 7.46 8.87
C VAL A 57 -13.26 8.12 10.14
N PRO A 58 -14.11 8.76 10.95
CA PRO A 58 -13.67 9.37 12.19
C PRO A 58 -13.15 8.31 13.16
N PHE A 59 -11.98 8.59 13.74
CA PHE A 59 -11.34 7.81 14.80
C PHE A 59 -10.62 8.76 15.75
N ARG A 60 -10.26 8.29 16.94
CA ARG A 60 -9.43 9.04 17.88
C ARG A 60 -8.04 8.41 17.93
N PRO A 61 -6.97 9.17 17.67
CA PRO A 61 -5.59 8.65 17.79
C PRO A 61 -5.26 8.10 19.17
N THR A 62 -5.97 8.55 20.20
CA THR A 62 -5.83 8.08 21.59
C THR A 62 -6.52 6.74 21.85
N ASP A 63 -7.38 6.27 20.94
CA ASP A 63 -8.07 4.98 21.10
C ASP A 63 -7.04 3.82 21.24
N PRO A 64 -7.38 2.78 22.01
CA PRO A 64 -6.52 1.61 22.14
C PRO A 64 -6.35 0.89 20.79
N GLU A 65 -5.19 0.27 20.60
CA GLU A 65 -4.87 -0.45 19.35
C GLU A 65 -5.93 -1.49 18.99
N SER A 66 -6.46 -2.20 19.96
CA SER A 66 -7.51 -3.21 19.74
C SER A 66 -8.77 -2.63 19.09
N LYS A 67 -9.17 -1.41 19.46
CA LYS A 67 -10.32 -0.72 18.88
C LYS A 67 -10.02 -0.28 17.44
N LEU A 68 -8.85 0.33 17.19
CA LEU A 68 -8.43 0.74 15.87
C LEU A 68 -8.31 -0.48 14.92
N ARG A 69 -7.74 -1.59 15.40
CA ARG A 69 -7.67 -2.85 14.68
C ARG A 69 -9.06 -3.35 14.28
N HIS A 70 -9.99 -3.43 15.24
CA HIS A 70 -11.34 -3.90 14.96
C HIS A 70 -12.04 -3.02 13.91
N GLN A 71 -11.91 -1.71 14.02
CA GLN A 71 -12.50 -0.75 13.08
C GLN A 71 -11.87 -0.88 11.68
N ALA A 72 -10.55 -1.01 11.58
CA ALA A 72 -9.84 -1.20 10.31
C ALA A 72 -10.29 -2.51 9.61
N LEU A 73 -10.30 -3.63 10.35
CA LEU A 73 -10.76 -4.93 9.82
C LEU A 73 -12.22 -4.88 9.34
N HIS A 74 -13.09 -4.25 10.14
CA HIS A 74 -14.51 -4.10 9.78
C HIS A 74 -14.66 -3.35 8.45
N LEU A 75 -13.96 -2.23 8.29
CA LEU A 75 -14.02 -1.43 7.06
C LEU A 75 -13.44 -2.17 5.86
N MET A 76 -12.28 -2.81 6.01
CA MET A 76 -11.67 -3.57 4.93
C MET A 76 -12.58 -4.72 4.45
N ARG A 77 -13.28 -5.38 5.37
CA ARG A 77 -14.31 -6.39 5.02
C ARG A 77 -15.51 -5.76 4.32
N LYS A 78 -16.05 -4.68 4.89
CA LYS A 78 -17.20 -3.97 4.33
C LYS A 78 -16.94 -3.52 2.90
N PHE A 79 -15.77 -2.97 2.62
CA PHE A 79 -15.40 -2.50 1.28
C PHE A 79 -14.78 -3.59 0.39
N SER A 80 -14.78 -4.85 0.83
CA SER A 80 -14.26 -6.01 0.09
C SER A 80 -12.81 -5.82 -0.38
N THR A 81 -11.96 -5.21 0.45
CA THR A 81 -10.54 -4.97 0.11
C THR A 81 -9.83 -6.29 -0.16
N LYS A 82 -9.16 -6.39 -1.31
CA LYS A 82 -8.42 -7.58 -1.78
C LYS A 82 -6.91 -7.37 -1.86
N MET A 83 -6.48 -6.12 -1.87
CA MET A 83 -5.07 -5.78 -1.95
C MET A 83 -4.76 -4.58 -1.05
N LEU A 84 -3.71 -4.71 -0.25
CA LEU A 84 -3.12 -3.64 0.55
C LEU A 84 -1.74 -3.33 -0.01
N ILE A 85 -1.57 -2.13 -0.57
CA ILE A 85 -0.29 -1.62 -1.04
C ILE A 85 0.28 -0.70 0.03
N ILE A 86 1.51 -0.96 0.44
CA ILE A 86 2.22 -0.18 1.46
C ILE A 86 3.43 0.45 0.78
N ASP A 87 3.35 1.76 0.52
CA ASP A 87 4.48 2.52 -0.02
C ASP A 87 5.48 2.86 1.09
N GLU A 88 6.75 3.03 0.72
CA GLU A 88 7.87 3.30 1.63
C GLU A 88 8.02 2.23 2.74
N ILE A 89 7.81 0.95 2.39
CA ILE A 89 7.85 -0.16 3.35
C ILE A 89 9.19 -0.25 4.13
N HIS A 90 10.26 0.34 3.62
CA HIS A 90 11.54 0.41 4.32
C HIS A 90 11.47 1.19 5.64
N ASN A 91 10.49 2.06 5.83
CA ASN A 91 10.27 2.75 7.11
C ASN A 91 9.99 1.77 8.25
N ILE A 92 9.38 0.62 7.96
CA ILE A 92 9.14 -0.44 8.96
C ILE A 92 10.47 -0.97 9.52
N LEU A 93 11.55 -0.87 8.76
CA LEU A 93 12.88 -1.31 9.19
C LEU A 93 13.56 -0.31 10.14
N SER A 94 13.03 0.89 10.33
CA SER A 94 13.59 1.95 11.18
C SER A 94 13.25 1.83 12.66
N GLY A 95 12.59 0.75 13.08
CA GLY A 95 12.30 0.47 14.47
C GLY A 95 13.26 -0.53 15.11
N THR A 96 13.03 -0.87 16.39
CA THR A 96 13.71 -1.98 17.03
C THR A 96 13.30 -3.31 16.39
N ALA A 97 14.14 -4.35 16.48
CA ALA A 97 13.84 -5.68 15.92
C ALA A 97 12.48 -6.22 16.40
N ARG A 98 12.13 -5.95 17.67
CA ARG A 98 10.83 -6.34 18.22
C ARG A 98 9.68 -5.61 17.54
N GLN A 99 9.78 -4.29 17.35
CA GLN A 99 8.74 -3.48 16.67
C GLN A 99 8.59 -3.90 15.21
N GLN A 100 9.69 -4.16 14.51
CA GLN A 100 9.65 -4.67 13.15
C GLN A 100 8.89 -6.00 13.08
N LEU A 101 9.20 -6.93 13.97
CA LEU A 101 8.52 -8.22 14.05
C LEU A 101 7.03 -8.08 14.36
N GLU A 102 6.64 -7.18 15.26
CA GLU A 102 5.24 -6.92 15.61
C GLU A 102 4.45 -6.40 14.39
N VAL A 103 5.01 -5.46 13.63
CA VAL A 103 4.37 -4.95 12.39
C VAL A 103 4.28 -6.06 11.33
N MET A 104 5.35 -6.83 11.13
CA MET A 104 5.35 -7.92 10.15
C MET A 104 4.34 -9.02 10.51
N ASN A 105 4.22 -9.38 11.79
CA ASN A 105 3.20 -10.31 12.26
C ASN A 105 1.78 -9.75 12.06
N THR A 106 1.61 -8.44 12.24
CA THR A 106 0.34 -7.76 11.96
C THR A 106 -0.03 -7.82 10.49
N LEU A 107 0.93 -7.61 9.58
CA LEU A 107 0.69 -7.76 8.14
C LEU A 107 0.34 -9.19 7.76
N LYS A 108 1.02 -10.19 8.33
CA LYS A 108 0.66 -11.61 8.16
C LYS A 108 -0.77 -11.89 8.65
N TYR A 109 -1.12 -11.36 9.81
CA TYR A 109 -2.46 -11.49 10.37
C TYR A 109 -3.51 -10.87 9.46
N LEU A 110 -3.31 -9.65 8.96
CA LEU A 110 -4.22 -8.97 8.04
C LEU A 110 -4.40 -9.77 6.74
N SER A 111 -3.30 -10.27 6.17
CA SER A 111 -3.34 -11.08 4.95
C SER A 111 -4.15 -12.37 5.13
N ASN A 112 -3.96 -13.07 6.23
CA ASN A 112 -4.67 -14.32 6.51
C ASN A 112 -6.14 -14.09 6.86
N GLU A 113 -6.42 -13.11 7.74
CA GLU A 113 -7.75 -12.83 8.26
C GLU A 113 -8.71 -12.28 7.19
N LEU A 114 -8.19 -11.48 6.28
CA LEU A 114 -8.97 -10.84 5.22
C LEU A 114 -8.78 -11.50 3.84
N GLN A 115 -7.91 -12.50 3.76
CA GLN A 115 -7.54 -13.16 2.50
C GLN A 115 -7.17 -12.15 1.41
N LEU A 116 -6.33 -11.16 1.79
CA LEU A 116 -5.85 -10.10 0.91
C LEU A 116 -4.37 -10.27 0.57
N ASN A 117 -4.00 -9.76 -0.59
CA ASN A 117 -2.61 -9.68 -1.01
C ASN A 117 -1.96 -8.41 -0.45
N ILE A 118 -0.73 -8.52 0.02
CA ILE A 118 0.07 -7.38 0.47
C ILE A 118 1.17 -7.11 -0.54
N VAL A 119 1.29 -5.86 -0.95
CA VAL A 119 2.35 -5.38 -1.84
C VAL A 119 3.15 -4.33 -1.09
N GLY A 120 4.39 -4.66 -0.74
CA GLY A 120 5.33 -3.71 -0.18
C GLY A 120 6.14 -3.02 -1.27
N VAL A 121 6.20 -1.70 -1.22
CA VAL A 121 6.97 -0.89 -2.16
C VAL A 121 8.02 -0.11 -1.41
N GLY A 122 9.27 -0.22 -1.83
CA GLY A 122 10.38 0.39 -1.09
C GLY A 122 11.69 0.33 -1.85
N THR A 123 12.77 0.43 -1.11
CA THR A 123 14.13 0.37 -1.63
C THR A 123 14.60 -1.08 -1.76
N LYS A 124 15.72 -1.30 -2.45
CA LYS A 124 16.32 -2.65 -2.56
C LYS A 124 16.76 -3.20 -1.20
N GLU A 125 17.21 -2.34 -0.32
CA GLU A 125 17.61 -2.69 1.04
C GLU A 125 16.45 -3.29 1.84
N ALA A 126 15.24 -2.76 1.66
CA ALA A 126 14.04 -3.32 2.28
C ALA A 126 13.75 -4.74 1.79
N ALA A 127 13.92 -5.01 0.50
CA ALA A 127 13.75 -6.33 -0.06
C ALA A 127 14.76 -7.32 0.54
N LEU A 128 16.02 -6.92 0.68
CA LEU A 128 17.07 -7.76 1.28
C LEU A 128 16.73 -8.13 2.73
N VAL A 129 16.26 -7.17 3.54
CA VAL A 129 15.90 -7.46 4.94
C VAL A 129 14.67 -8.37 5.03
N LEU A 130 13.68 -8.20 4.18
CA LEU A 130 12.52 -9.10 4.11
C LEU A 130 12.93 -10.55 3.75
N HIS A 131 14.00 -10.71 2.98
CA HIS A 131 14.53 -12.04 2.62
C HIS A 131 15.41 -12.69 3.70
N THR A 132 15.86 -11.97 4.71
CA THR A 132 16.62 -12.57 5.83
C THR A 132 15.75 -13.42 6.76
N ASP A 133 14.45 -13.17 6.79
CA ASP A 133 13.48 -14.02 7.51
C ASP A 133 12.86 -15.03 6.53
N ALA A 134 13.17 -16.32 6.74
CA ALA A 134 12.69 -17.40 5.88
C ALA A 134 11.16 -17.48 5.78
N GLN A 135 10.42 -17.08 6.84
CA GLN A 135 8.96 -17.05 6.83
C GLN A 135 8.41 -15.88 5.98
N LEU A 136 9.13 -14.76 5.91
CA LEU A 136 8.79 -13.63 5.07
C LEU A 136 9.21 -13.89 3.61
N ALA A 137 10.41 -14.41 3.41
CA ALA A 137 10.93 -14.76 2.09
C ALA A 137 10.00 -15.72 1.32
N SER A 138 9.38 -16.68 2.03
CA SER A 138 8.44 -17.62 1.40
C SER A 138 7.12 -17.02 0.95
N ARG A 139 6.78 -15.80 1.43
CA ARG A 139 5.50 -15.13 1.17
C ARG A 139 5.60 -13.92 0.26
N PHE A 140 6.77 -13.28 0.20
CA PHE A 140 7.00 -12.10 -0.61
C PHE A 140 7.90 -12.43 -1.80
N GLY A 141 7.32 -12.42 -3.01
CA GLY A 141 8.10 -12.39 -4.24
C GLY A 141 8.63 -10.97 -4.48
N VAL A 142 9.89 -10.84 -4.90
CA VAL A 142 10.48 -9.54 -5.25
C VAL A 142 10.31 -9.28 -6.73
N ILE A 143 9.78 -8.10 -7.05
CA ILE A 143 9.71 -7.58 -8.43
C ILE A 143 10.57 -6.33 -8.47
N ASP A 144 11.67 -6.40 -9.20
CA ASP A 144 12.54 -5.24 -9.44
C ASP A 144 11.94 -4.32 -10.50
N LEU A 145 11.88 -3.03 -10.18
CA LEU A 145 11.63 -2.00 -11.18
C LEU A 145 12.98 -1.57 -11.76
N PRO A 146 13.32 -1.91 -13.02
CA PRO A 146 14.61 -1.60 -13.58
C PRO A 146 14.82 -0.09 -13.69
N LYS A 147 16.07 0.34 -13.67
CA LYS A 147 16.42 1.72 -14.03
C LYS A 147 16.18 1.90 -15.54
N TRP A 148 15.83 3.13 -15.92
CA TRP A 148 15.76 3.50 -17.32
C TRP A 148 17.14 3.32 -17.96
N ASN A 149 17.18 2.63 -19.10
CA ASN A 149 18.33 2.58 -19.96
C ASN A 149 18.32 3.78 -20.92
N LEU A 150 19.45 4.11 -21.53
CA LEU A 150 19.53 5.14 -22.56
C LEU A 150 19.07 4.52 -23.91
N ASP A 151 17.76 4.25 -24.01
CA ASP A 151 17.11 3.64 -25.14
C ASP A 151 15.97 4.52 -25.69
N GLU A 152 15.27 4.03 -26.70
CA GLU A 152 14.15 4.74 -27.31
C GLU A 152 13.02 5.05 -26.33
N ASP A 153 12.75 4.17 -25.37
CA ASP A 153 11.67 4.39 -24.39
C ASP A 153 12.03 5.51 -23.44
N PHE A 154 13.30 5.62 -23.04
CA PHE A 154 13.78 6.76 -22.26
C PHE A 154 13.71 8.06 -23.07
N LEU A 155 14.05 8.03 -24.34
CA LEU A 155 13.91 9.20 -25.22
C LEU A 155 12.44 9.63 -25.35
N ARG A 156 11.52 8.69 -25.55
CA ARG A 156 10.07 8.96 -25.59
C ARG A 156 9.58 9.59 -24.28
N LEU A 157 10.06 9.10 -23.13
CA LEU A 157 9.76 9.68 -21.82
C LEU A 157 10.22 11.13 -21.75
N LEU A 158 11.48 11.43 -22.13
CA LEU A 158 12.03 12.78 -22.13
C LEU A 158 11.25 13.72 -23.07
N LEU A 159 10.90 13.27 -24.27
CA LEU A 159 10.09 14.03 -25.20
C LEU A 159 8.69 14.32 -24.68
N SER A 160 8.11 13.40 -23.92
CA SER A 160 6.82 13.61 -23.25
C SER A 160 6.91 14.69 -22.17
N TYR A 161 7.97 14.68 -21.36
CA TYR A 161 8.23 15.74 -20.38
C TYR A 161 8.48 17.08 -21.05
N LYS A 162 9.24 17.12 -22.16
CA LYS A 162 9.48 18.34 -22.93
C LYS A 162 8.18 19.03 -23.34
N LYS A 163 7.17 18.27 -23.76
CA LYS A 163 5.84 18.81 -24.13
C LYS A 163 5.05 19.41 -22.96
N LEU A 164 5.33 18.98 -21.74
CA LEU A 164 4.65 19.45 -20.52
C LEU A 164 5.35 20.67 -19.88
N LEU A 165 6.61 20.88 -20.20
CA LEU A 165 7.37 22.00 -19.66
C LEU A 165 7.09 23.26 -20.49
N PRO A 166 6.84 24.44 -19.85
CA PRO A 166 6.63 25.71 -20.55
C PRO A 166 7.99 26.28 -21.01
N LEU A 167 8.75 25.51 -21.76
CA LEU A 167 10.02 25.97 -22.34
C LEU A 167 9.72 26.85 -23.56
N LYS A 168 10.04 28.14 -23.44
CA LYS A 168 10.12 29.03 -24.60
C LYS A 168 11.40 28.66 -25.37
N TYR A 169 11.27 28.42 -26.66
CA TYR A 169 12.38 28.33 -27.60
C TYR A 169 12.77 29.73 -28.03
#